data_3cbfc00634a1cdfa277a33f0740d54b4
#
_entry.id   3cbfc00634a1cdfa277a33f0740d54b4
#
_cell.length_a   1.000
_cell.length_b   1.000
_cell.length_c   1.000
_cell.angle_alpha   90.00
_cell.angle_beta   90.00
_cell.angle_gamma   90.00
#
_symmetry.space_group_name_H-M   'P 1'
#
loop_
_entity.id
_entity.type
_entity.pdbx_description
1 polymer ?
#
loop_
_entity_poly.entity_id
_entity_poly.type
_entity_poly.pdbx_seq_one_letter_code
_entity_poly.pdbx_strand_id
1 'polypeptide(L)'
;MEDVKKLLSDLHSKAPELRNSATMALWDCWYFEAGEVAETYIRKGEDLMSLNKFEEAQSHFEKVIKTYPEFAEAHNKLATVLFLLGDYKNSVNECKVTLKMNPHHFGAWHGMGLCLFKLARYSEAIESFKSALEIQPYANINRKYIATCMGNLN
;
A
#
# COMPACT_ATOMS: atom_id res chain seq x y z
N MET A 1 -22.41 -2.68 5.09
CA MET A 1 -21.16 -2.48 4.30
C MET A 1 -21.00 -0.99 4.07
N GLU A 2 -19.88 -0.44 4.45
CA GLU A 2 -19.61 0.97 4.22
C GLU A 2 -19.39 1.25 2.72
N ASP A 3 -19.88 2.41 2.27
CA ASP A 3 -19.73 2.83 0.87
C ASP A 3 -18.29 3.31 0.63
N VAL A 4 -17.51 2.52 -0.08
CA VAL A 4 -16.11 2.82 -0.43
C VAL A 4 -15.99 4.17 -1.15
N LYS A 5 -16.94 4.52 -2.02
CA LYS A 5 -16.93 5.82 -2.72
C LYS A 5 -17.04 6.98 -1.75
N LYS A 6 -17.93 6.85 -0.74
CA LYS A 6 -18.06 7.86 0.30
C LYS A 6 -16.77 7.96 1.11
N LEU A 7 -16.20 6.83 1.52
CA LEU A 7 -14.94 6.81 2.29
C LEU A 7 -13.80 7.49 1.51
N LEU A 8 -13.66 7.19 0.22
CA LEU A 8 -12.66 7.85 -0.62
C LEU A 8 -12.90 9.36 -0.72
N SER A 9 -14.15 9.80 -0.81
CA SER A 9 -14.51 11.22 -0.78
C SER A 9 -14.16 11.87 0.56
N ASP A 10 -14.40 11.17 1.66
CA ASP A 10 -14.13 11.67 3.02
C ASP A 10 -12.62 11.91 3.28
N LEU A 11 -11.73 11.26 2.54
CA LEU A 11 -10.29 11.53 2.60
C LEU A 11 -9.93 12.96 2.15
N HIS A 12 -10.79 13.61 1.39
CA HIS A 12 -10.64 14.99 0.92
C HIS A 12 -11.24 16.03 1.88
N SER A 13 -11.87 15.60 2.97
CA SER A 13 -12.48 16.48 3.95
C SER A 13 -11.46 17.37 4.65
N LYS A 14 -11.85 18.59 4.99
CA LYS A 14 -11.04 19.48 5.84
C LYS A 14 -10.99 19.01 7.31
N ALA A 15 -11.94 18.18 7.74
CA ALA A 15 -12.02 17.65 9.10
C ALA A 15 -11.07 16.48 9.30
N PRO A 16 -10.01 16.61 10.14
CA PRO A 16 -9.05 15.52 10.34
C PRO A 16 -9.68 14.23 10.88
N GLU A 17 -10.68 14.35 11.75
CA GLU A 17 -11.36 13.19 12.34
C GLU A 17 -12.07 12.36 11.27
N LEU A 18 -12.70 13.04 10.31
CA LEU A 18 -13.39 12.35 9.22
C LEU A 18 -12.39 11.64 8.29
N ARG A 19 -11.25 12.30 7.97
CA ARG A 19 -10.19 11.66 7.18
C ARG A 19 -9.63 10.43 7.87
N ASN A 20 -9.37 10.54 9.18
CA ASN A 20 -8.82 9.42 9.95
C ASN A 20 -9.79 8.24 10.01
N SER A 21 -11.06 8.52 10.28
CA SER A 21 -12.11 7.48 10.25
C SER A 21 -12.22 6.81 8.88
N ALA A 22 -12.20 7.59 7.81
CA ALA A 22 -12.26 7.07 6.45
C ALA A 22 -11.04 6.20 6.11
N THR A 23 -9.85 6.63 6.52
CA THR A 23 -8.62 5.86 6.31
C THR A 23 -8.70 4.49 6.99
N MET A 24 -9.11 4.45 8.26
CA MET A 24 -9.25 3.20 9.00
C MET A 24 -10.30 2.28 8.38
N ALA A 25 -11.45 2.85 8.02
CA ALA A 25 -12.54 2.09 7.40
C ALA A 25 -12.15 1.51 6.03
N LEU A 26 -11.37 2.23 5.23
CA LEU A 26 -10.85 1.72 3.96
C LEU A 26 -9.89 0.55 4.16
N TRP A 27 -8.97 0.65 5.13
CA TRP A 27 -8.09 -0.48 5.46
C TRP A 27 -8.89 -1.70 5.90
N ASP A 28 -9.91 -1.54 6.75
CA ASP A 28 -10.76 -2.64 7.18
C ASP A 28 -11.50 -3.27 6.00
N CYS A 29 -12.05 -2.46 5.08
CA CYS A 29 -12.68 -2.95 3.86
C CYS A 29 -11.72 -3.79 3.01
N TRP A 30 -10.50 -3.30 2.82
CA TRP A 30 -9.50 -4.00 2.00
C TRP A 30 -9.00 -5.29 2.66
N TYR A 31 -8.82 -5.30 3.97
CA TYR A 31 -8.45 -6.50 4.71
C TYR A 31 -9.52 -7.58 4.65
N PHE A 32 -10.78 -7.17 4.66
CA PHE A 32 -11.93 -8.08 4.66
C PHE A 32 -12.39 -8.49 3.26
N GLU A 33 -11.81 -7.95 2.21
CA GLU A 33 -12.25 -8.15 0.81
C GLU A 33 -12.42 -9.62 0.43
N ALA A 34 -11.49 -10.48 0.87
CA ALA A 34 -11.53 -11.92 0.59
C ALA A 34 -12.16 -12.74 1.72
N GLY A 35 -12.84 -12.07 2.68
CA GLY A 35 -13.54 -12.69 3.79
C GLY A 35 -12.71 -12.85 5.06
N GLU A 36 -13.37 -13.28 6.09
CA GLU A 36 -12.84 -13.35 7.46
C GLU A 36 -11.60 -14.26 7.59
N VAL A 37 -11.61 -15.41 6.92
CA VAL A 37 -10.49 -16.35 6.97
C VAL A 37 -9.24 -15.73 6.31
N ALA A 38 -9.42 -15.09 5.18
CA ALA A 38 -8.33 -14.41 4.47
C ALA A 38 -7.76 -13.25 5.32
N GLU A 39 -8.62 -12.48 5.97
CA GLU A 39 -8.20 -11.43 6.90
C GLU A 39 -7.32 -11.99 8.02
N THR A 40 -7.71 -13.12 8.60
CA THR A 40 -6.93 -13.79 9.66
C THR A 40 -5.51 -14.12 9.17
N TYR A 41 -5.37 -14.57 7.92
CA TYR A 41 -4.06 -14.85 7.34
C TYR A 41 -3.24 -13.57 7.14
N ILE A 42 -3.87 -12.48 6.73
CA ILE A 42 -3.16 -11.18 6.60
C ILE A 42 -2.61 -10.74 7.96
N ARG A 43 -3.43 -10.80 9.00
CA ARG A 43 -3.00 -10.39 10.35
C ARG A 43 -1.89 -11.27 10.90
N LYS A 44 -1.91 -12.58 10.61
CA LYS A 44 -0.82 -13.48 10.97
C LYS A 44 0.49 -13.10 10.28
N GLY A 45 0.44 -12.72 9.02
CA GLY A 45 1.62 -12.22 8.30
C GLY A 45 2.14 -10.91 8.89
N GLU A 46 1.26 -10.01 9.32
CA GLU A 46 1.65 -8.77 10.01
C GLU A 46 2.34 -9.06 11.35
N ASP A 47 1.87 -10.05 12.08
CA ASP A 47 2.53 -10.47 13.33
C ASP A 47 3.96 -10.96 13.06
N LEU A 48 4.17 -11.73 11.98
CA LEU A 48 5.51 -12.14 11.57
C LEU A 48 6.39 -10.93 11.22
N MET A 49 5.83 -9.94 10.52
CA MET A 49 6.55 -8.70 10.20
C MET A 49 6.94 -7.93 11.45
N SER A 50 6.05 -7.80 12.43
CA SER A 50 6.32 -7.08 13.68
C SER A 50 7.40 -7.78 14.53
N LEU A 51 7.60 -9.07 14.32
CA LEU A 51 8.68 -9.85 14.93
C LEU A 51 9.96 -9.83 14.09
N ASN A 52 10.02 -9.04 13.03
CA ASN A 52 11.12 -8.97 12.06
C ASN A 52 11.43 -10.31 11.36
N LYS A 53 10.44 -11.20 11.28
CA LYS A 53 10.53 -12.49 10.57
C LYS A 53 10.11 -12.31 9.11
N PHE A 54 10.89 -11.53 8.37
CA PHE A 54 10.51 -11.09 7.03
C PHE A 54 10.47 -12.22 6.00
N GLU A 55 11.41 -13.16 6.04
CA GLU A 55 11.43 -14.32 5.14
C GLU A 55 10.23 -15.24 5.39
N GLU A 56 9.88 -15.45 6.67
CA GLU A 56 8.70 -16.23 7.03
C GLU A 56 7.41 -15.50 6.59
N ALA A 57 7.36 -14.17 6.77
CA ALA A 57 6.24 -13.35 6.32
C ALA A 57 6.09 -13.41 4.80
N GLN A 58 7.18 -13.34 4.04
CA GLN A 58 7.18 -13.48 2.59
C GLN A 58 6.55 -14.81 2.17
N SER A 59 7.05 -15.93 2.71
CA SER A 59 6.52 -17.26 2.41
C SER A 59 5.05 -17.38 2.78
N HIS A 60 4.65 -16.76 3.89
CA HIS A 60 3.27 -16.75 4.35
C HIS A 60 2.36 -16.02 3.35
N PHE A 61 2.71 -14.79 2.94
CA PHE A 61 1.89 -14.03 1.98
C PHE A 61 1.86 -14.68 0.59
N GLU A 62 2.95 -15.31 0.15
CA GLU A 62 2.96 -16.10 -1.09
C GLU A 62 1.94 -17.25 -1.05
N LYS A 63 1.80 -17.92 0.10
CA LYS A 63 0.79 -18.97 0.30
C LYS A 63 -0.63 -18.39 0.31
N VAL A 64 -0.83 -17.23 0.93
CA VAL A 64 -2.13 -16.54 0.93
C VAL A 64 -2.53 -16.20 -0.52
N ILE A 65 -1.61 -15.71 -1.32
CA ILE A 65 -1.85 -15.38 -2.74
C ILE A 65 -2.21 -16.62 -3.54
N LYS A 66 -1.60 -17.78 -3.27
CA LYS A 66 -1.98 -19.04 -3.93
C LYS A 66 -3.43 -19.42 -3.65
N THR A 67 -3.89 -19.22 -2.43
CA THR A 67 -5.26 -19.53 -2.01
C THR A 67 -6.26 -18.48 -2.50
N TYR A 68 -5.86 -17.20 -2.47
CA TYR A 68 -6.68 -16.05 -2.81
C TYR A 68 -5.97 -15.17 -3.84
N PRO A 69 -5.84 -15.60 -5.11
CA PRO A 69 -4.99 -14.91 -6.10
C PRO A 69 -5.47 -13.48 -6.45
N GLU A 70 -6.74 -13.18 -6.20
CA GLU A 70 -7.32 -11.86 -6.45
C GLU A 70 -7.46 -11.00 -5.19
N PHE A 71 -6.83 -11.41 -4.11
CA PHE A 71 -6.82 -10.65 -2.86
C PHE A 71 -5.75 -9.55 -2.94
N ALA A 72 -6.16 -8.33 -3.28
CA ALA A 72 -5.25 -7.19 -3.49
C ALA A 72 -4.37 -6.94 -2.26
N GLU A 73 -4.92 -7.00 -1.06
CA GLU A 73 -4.16 -6.74 0.17
C GLU A 73 -3.03 -7.74 0.40
N ALA A 74 -3.20 -9.00 0.01
CA ALA A 74 -2.12 -9.99 0.11
C ALA A 74 -0.92 -9.60 -0.76
N HIS A 75 -1.17 -9.12 -1.97
CA HIS A 75 -0.12 -8.60 -2.85
C HIS A 75 0.53 -7.33 -2.28
N ASN A 76 -0.27 -6.43 -1.70
CA ASN A 76 0.26 -5.24 -1.03
C ASN A 76 1.18 -5.60 0.15
N LYS A 77 0.79 -6.56 0.98
CA LYS A 77 1.61 -7.03 2.11
C LYS A 77 2.90 -7.70 1.63
N LEU A 78 2.82 -8.50 0.57
CA LEU A 78 4.02 -9.08 -0.04
C LEU A 78 4.96 -7.97 -0.54
N ALA A 79 4.42 -6.95 -1.20
CA ALA A 79 5.20 -5.79 -1.62
C ALA A 79 5.93 -5.13 -0.44
N THR A 80 5.24 -4.95 0.68
CA THR A 80 5.82 -4.36 1.89
C THR A 80 6.98 -5.20 2.43
N VAL A 81 6.81 -6.52 2.51
CA VAL A 81 7.86 -7.43 2.97
C VAL A 81 9.06 -7.42 2.03
N LEU A 82 8.82 -7.45 0.73
CA LEU A 82 9.89 -7.37 -0.28
C LEU A 82 10.68 -6.05 -0.16
N PHE A 83 9.99 -4.94 0.10
CA PHE A 83 10.65 -3.67 0.39
C PHE A 83 11.56 -3.77 1.62
N LEU A 84 11.06 -4.36 2.71
CA LEU A 84 11.85 -4.53 3.94
C LEU A 84 13.05 -5.46 3.75
N LEU A 85 12.96 -6.41 2.85
CA LEU A 85 14.06 -7.30 2.46
C LEU A 85 15.02 -6.67 1.45
N GLY A 86 14.73 -5.48 0.95
CA GLY A 86 15.56 -4.78 -0.04
C GLY A 86 15.33 -5.24 -1.49
N ASP A 87 14.34 -6.08 -1.73
CA ASP A 87 13.96 -6.52 -3.08
C ASP A 87 12.98 -5.54 -3.71
N TYR A 88 13.49 -4.37 -4.06
CA TYR A 88 12.66 -3.25 -4.54
C TYR A 88 12.00 -3.53 -5.90
N LYS A 89 12.68 -4.25 -6.79
CA LYS A 89 12.12 -4.58 -8.13
C LYS A 89 10.88 -5.45 -8.02
N ASN A 90 10.96 -6.52 -7.23
CA ASN A 90 9.81 -7.40 -7.04
C ASN A 90 8.72 -6.72 -6.21
N SER A 91 9.10 -5.85 -5.27
CA SER A 91 8.12 -5.03 -4.54
C SER A 91 7.32 -4.13 -5.49
N VAL A 92 7.96 -3.45 -6.45
CA VAL A 92 7.27 -2.67 -7.48
C VAL A 92 6.27 -3.53 -8.26
N ASN A 93 6.67 -4.73 -8.65
CA ASN A 93 5.78 -5.65 -9.38
C ASN A 93 4.53 -5.99 -8.58
N GLU A 94 4.68 -6.29 -7.29
CA GLU A 94 3.54 -6.59 -6.42
C GLU A 94 2.66 -5.35 -6.17
N CYS A 95 3.25 -4.17 -6.07
CA CYS A 95 2.47 -2.92 -6.02
C CYS A 95 1.63 -2.74 -7.29
N LYS A 96 2.19 -3.02 -8.46
CA LYS A 96 1.46 -2.94 -9.74
C LYS A 96 0.29 -3.91 -9.79
N VAL A 97 0.48 -5.14 -9.30
CA VAL A 97 -0.59 -6.12 -9.20
C VAL A 97 -1.70 -5.62 -8.29
N THR A 98 -1.34 -5.11 -7.10
CA THR A 98 -2.30 -4.52 -6.16
C THR A 98 -3.11 -3.40 -6.82
N LEU A 99 -2.44 -2.48 -7.52
CA LEU A 99 -3.06 -1.31 -8.14
C LEU A 99 -3.94 -1.65 -9.35
N LYS A 100 -3.64 -2.74 -10.03
CA LYS A 100 -4.50 -3.26 -11.09
C LYS A 100 -5.83 -3.76 -10.53
N MET A 101 -5.81 -4.38 -9.35
CA MET A 101 -7.02 -4.85 -8.67
C MET A 101 -7.75 -3.71 -7.96
N ASN A 102 -7.01 -2.80 -7.33
CA ASN A 102 -7.54 -1.67 -6.57
C ASN A 102 -6.75 -0.39 -6.87
N PRO A 103 -7.17 0.39 -7.89
CA PRO A 103 -6.49 1.64 -8.28
C PRO A 103 -6.49 2.72 -7.20
N HIS A 104 -7.37 2.60 -6.20
CA HIS A 104 -7.50 3.56 -5.09
C HIS A 104 -6.70 3.16 -3.86
N HIS A 105 -5.87 2.13 -3.96
CA HIS A 105 -5.06 1.67 -2.84
C HIS A 105 -3.90 2.64 -2.59
N PHE A 106 -4.13 3.63 -1.73
CA PHE A 106 -3.12 4.68 -1.46
C PHE A 106 -1.82 4.11 -0.86
N GLY A 107 -1.91 3.04 -0.07
CA GLY A 107 -0.74 2.36 0.48
C GLY A 107 0.16 1.77 -0.60
N ALA A 108 -0.42 1.19 -1.64
CA ALA A 108 0.33 0.63 -2.77
C ALA A 108 0.97 1.73 -3.63
N TRP A 109 0.28 2.84 -3.87
CA TRP A 109 0.88 3.99 -4.57
C TRP A 109 2.08 4.55 -3.81
N HIS A 110 1.91 4.79 -2.50
CA HIS A 110 3.01 5.28 -1.66
C HIS A 110 4.17 4.28 -1.61
N GLY A 111 3.87 3.00 -1.38
CA GLY A 111 4.87 1.93 -1.34
C GLY A 111 5.65 1.78 -2.64
N MET A 112 4.96 1.87 -3.79
CA MET A 112 5.62 1.85 -5.09
C MET A 112 6.55 3.06 -5.26
N GLY A 113 6.11 4.25 -4.84
CA GLY A 113 6.95 5.44 -4.83
C GLY A 113 8.22 5.24 -4.02
N LEU A 114 8.13 4.64 -2.82
CA LEU A 114 9.30 4.34 -1.98
C LEU A 114 10.28 3.38 -2.67
N CYS A 115 9.77 2.34 -3.31
CA CYS A 115 10.61 1.39 -4.05
C CYS A 115 11.33 2.06 -5.22
N LEU A 116 10.61 2.86 -6.00
CA LEU A 116 11.16 3.59 -7.13
C LEU A 116 12.21 4.62 -6.68
N PHE A 117 11.96 5.27 -5.55
CA PHE A 117 12.94 6.17 -4.91
C PHE A 117 14.22 5.40 -4.56
N LYS A 118 14.11 4.23 -3.93
CA LYS A 118 15.26 3.38 -3.60
C LYS A 118 16.04 2.92 -4.83
N LEU A 119 15.36 2.74 -5.95
CA LEU A 119 15.96 2.37 -7.24
C LEU A 119 16.51 3.59 -8.01
N ALA A 120 16.47 4.77 -7.42
CA ALA A 120 16.85 6.05 -8.05
C ALA A 120 16.04 6.37 -9.33
N ARG A 121 14.85 5.80 -9.46
CA ARG A 121 13.91 6.08 -10.55
C ARG A 121 12.99 7.22 -10.14
N TYR A 122 13.58 8.40 -9.98
CA TYR A 122 12.94 9.55 -9.34
C TYR A 122 11.71 10.08 -10.09
N SER A 123 11.77 10.17 -11.41
CA SER A 123 10.62 10.64 -12.21
C SER A 123 9.39 9.75 -12.04
N GLU A 124 9.59 8.44 -12.03
CA GLU A 124 8.51 7.45 -11.83
C GLU A 124 8.03 7.48 -10.38
N ALA A 125 8.94 7.65 -9.42
CA ALA A 125 8.58 7.79 -7.99
C ALA A 125 7.66 8.99 -7.77
N ILE A 126 7.98 10.14 -8.40
CA ILE A 126 7.14 11.35 -8.34
C ILE A 126 5.71 11.05 -8.80
N GLU A 127 5.55 10.37 -9.92
CA GLU A 127 4.21 10.03 -10.44
C GLU A 127 3.45 9.11 -9.47
N SER A 128 4.12 8.14 -8.85
CA SER A 128 3.52 7.28 -7.81
C SER A 128 3.05 8.08 -6.61
N PHE A 129 3.89 8.95 -6.07
CA PHE A 129 3.53 9.79 -4.92
C PHE A 129 2.42 10.78 -5.26
N LYS A 130 2.39 11.32 -6.46
CA LYS A 130 1.28 12.17 -6.95
C LYS A 130 -0.03 11.41 -6.97
N SER A 131 -0.03 10.17 -7.44
CA SER A 131 -1.22 9.30 -7.43
C SER A 131 -1.73 9.05 -6.02
N ALA A 132 -0.81 8.80 -5.07
CA ALA A 132 -1.17 8.68 -3.65
C ALA A 132 -1.81 9.97 -3.12
N LEU A 133 -1.28 11.15 -3.49
CA LEU A 133 -1.83 12.44 -3.08
C LEU A 133 -3.21 12.74 -3.67
N GLU A 134 -3.50 12.29 -4.87
CA GLU A 134 -4.85 12.43 -5.45
C GLU A 134 -5.90 11.74 -4.60
N ILE A 135 -5.53 10.60 -3.99
CA ILE A 135 -6.43 9.83 -3.12
C ILE A 135 -6.46 10.42 -1.70
N GLN A 136 -5.28 10.73 -1.15
CA GLN A 136 -5.10 11.30 0.19
C GLN A 136 -4.38 12.65 0.12
N PRO A 137 -5.07 13.76 -0.23
CA PRO A 137 -4.41 15.04 -0.46
C PRO A 137 -3.76 15.65 0.79
N TYR A 138 -4.10 15.17 1.97
CA TYR A 138 -3.52 15.62 3.23
C TYR A 138 -2.40 14.72 3.74
N ALA A 139 -2.03 13.67 3.02
CA ALA A 139 -0.90 12.80 3.37
C ALA A 139 0.43 13.46 2.97
N ASN A 140 0.90 14.41 3.77
CA ASN A 140 2.04 15.27 3.49
C ASN A 140 3.36 14.52 3.27
N ILE A 141 3.48 13.30 3.75
CA ILE A 141 4.66 12.46 3.50
C ILE A 141 4.93 12.28 2.00
N ASN A 142 3.88 12.19 1.18
CA ASN A 142 4.02 12.09 -0.26
C ASN A 142 4.60 13.37 -0.88
N ARG A 143 4.21 14.55 -0.37
CA ARG A 143 4.78 15.84 -0.82
C ARG A 143 6.26 15.93 -0.50
N LYS A 144 6.66 15.47 0.68
CA LYS A 144 8.06 15.47 1.11
C LYS A 144 8.92 14.59 0.18
N TYR A 145 8.44 13.39 -0.15
CA TYR A 145 9.16 12.52 -1.08
C TYR A 145 9.21 13.08 -2.50
N ILE A 146 8.14 13.71 -2.98
CA ILE A 146 8.15 14.39 -4.28
C ILE A 146 9.25 15.46 -4.31
N ALA A 147 9.32 16.32 -3.29
CA ALA A 147 10.35 17.36 -3.18
C ALA A 147 11.76 16.76 -3.17
N THR A 148 11.97 15.68 -2.42
CA THR A 148 13.26 14.97 -2.36
C THR A 148 13.63 14.39 -3.73
N CYS A 149 12.69 13.77 -4.42
CA CYS A 149 12.90 13.23 -5.77
C CYS A 149 13.27 14.36 -6.77
N MET A 150 12.56 15.48 -6.72
CA MET A 150 12.84 16.65 -7.57
C MET A 150 14.26 17.18 -7.32
N GLY A 151 14.70 17.24 -6.07
CA GLY A 151 16.06 17.63 -5.71
C GLY A 151 17.11 16.69 -6.29
N ASN A 152 16.83 15.41 -6.41
CA ASN A 152 17.74 14.42 -7.00
C ASN A 152 17.80 14.46 -8.54
N LEU A 153 16.83 15.11 -9.19
CA LEU A 153 16.78 15.27 -10.64
C LEU A 153 17.57 16.51 -11.13
N ASN A 154 17.89 17.42 -10.21
CA ASN A 154 18.58 18.68 -10.54
C ASN A 154 20.11 18.58 -10.44
#